data_8d3271f349ca30c212eea27006c8284f
#
_entry.id   8d3271f349ca30c212eea27006c8284f
#
_cell.length_a   1.000
_cell.length_b   1.000
_cell.length_c   1.000
_cell.angle_alpha   90.00
_cell.angle_beta   90.00
_cell.angle_gamma   90.00
#
_symmetry.space_group_name_H-M   'P 1'
#
loop_
_entity.id
_entity.type
_entity.pdbx_description
1 polymer ?
#
loop_
_entity_poly.entity_id
_entity_poly.type
_entity_poly.pdbx_seq_one_letter_code
_entity_poly.pdbx_strand_id
1 'polypeptide(L)'
;MLAITLLGTGSPMPDPTRAGPATLITGGAEQFLVDAGRGVLMRLGGAASSAGQLSAVLLTHLHSDHITDLNDVITTRWITTFEPSPLTIVGPIGTRTVVDHILASLGPDIGYRIAHHGDLDYRPPVEVIEVIEGKIDLGGQVGVSCAPTDHKPVEP
;
A
#
# COMPACT_ATOMS: atom_id res chain seq x y z
N MET A 1 21.01 2.73 -7.33
CA MET A 1 21.10 3.41 -6.01
C MET A 1 19.72 3.34 -5.38
N LEU A 2 19.62 3.03 -4.07
CA LEU A 2 18.37 3.09 -3.34
C LEU A 2 18.26 4.46 -2.66
N ALA A 3 17.06 5.06 -2.67
CA ALA A 3 16.73 6.25 -1.89
C ALA A 3 15.55 5.95 -0.98
N ILE A 4 15.55 6.55 0.21
CA ILE A 4 14.52 6.38 1.24
C ILE A 4 13.95 7.76 1.56
N THR A 5 12.62 7.88 1.48
CA THR A 5 11.89 9.09 1.83
C THR A 5 10.88 8.78 2.93
N LEU A 6 11.04 9.39 4.10
CA LEU A 6 10.04 9.28 5.16
C LEU A 6 8.83 10.13 4.81
N LEU A 7 7.70 9.49 4.51
CA LEU A 7 6.46 10.14 4.16
C LEU A 7 5.67 10.53 5.41
N GLY A 8 5.73 9.69 6.45
CA GLY A 8 5.08 9.92 7.72
C GLY A 8 5.78 9.20 8.86
N THR A 9 5.84 9.88 10.00
CA THR A 9 6.49 9.39 11.24
C THR A 9 5.56 9.58 12.44
N GLY A 10 4.26 9.68 12.19
CA GLY A 10 3.24 9.77 13.23
C GLY A 10 3.06 8.46 13.98
N SER A 11 2.12 8.46 14.89
CA SER A 11 1.70 7.30 15.69
C SER A 11 0.19 7.13 15.54
N PRO A 12 -0.45 6.17 16.23
CA PRO A 12 -1.90 6.04 16.23
C PRO A 12 -2.63 7.33 16.64
N MET A 13 -2.01 8.13 17.50
CA MET A 13 -2.56 9.43 17.92
C MET A 13 -2.41 10.45 16.78
N PRO A 14 -3.52 11.08 16.33
CA PRO A 14 -3.45 12.02 15.23
C PRO A 14 -2.66 13.28 15.61
N ASP A 15 -1.76 13.69 14.71
CA ASP A 15 -1.00 14.92 14.79
C ASP A 15 -1.23 15.70 13.48
N PRO A 16 -1.70 16.96 13.51
CA PRO A 16 -1.98 17.72 12.30
C PRO A 16 -0.73 18.01 11.46
N THR A 17 0.47 17.90 12.04
CA THR A 17 1.73 18.18 11.37
C THR A 17 2.42 16.91 10.83
N ARG A 18 1.95 15.73 11.21
CA ARG A 18 2.56 14.43 10.86
C ARG A 18 1.55 13.48 10.24
N ALA A 19 1.91 12.93 9.11
CA ALA A 19 1.22 11.76 8.57
C ALA A 19 1.54 10.50 9.39
N GLY A 20 0.68 9.50 9.32
CA GLY A 20 0.91 8.19 9.90
C GLY A 20 2.12 7.48 9.30
N PRO A 21 2.57 6.35 9.90
CA PRO A 21 3.76 5.64 9.46
C PRO A 21 3.71 5.30 7.96
N ALA A 22 4.67 5.80 7.20
CA ALA A 22 4.82 5.47 5.79
C ALA A 22 6.21 5.87 5.30
N THR A 23 6.83 5.00 4.50
CA THR A 23 8.14 5.23 3.91
C THR A 23 8.12 4.86 2.43
N LEU A 24 8.61 5.74 1.56
CA LEU A 24 8.83 5.45 0.16
C LEU A 24 10.28 5.03 -0.06
N ILE A 25 10.48 3.87 -0.67
CA ILE A 25 11.79 3.38 -1.11
C ILE A 25 11.80 3.40 -2.63
N THR A 26 12.79 4.05 -3.23
CA THR A 26 12.96 4.08 -4.68
C THR A 26 14.27 3.43 -5.08
N GLY A 27 14.24 2.57 -6.11
CA GLY A 27 15.41 1.90 -6.65
C GLY A 27 15.29 1.72 -8.16
N GLY A 28 16.07 2.49 -8.92
CA GLY A 28 15.87 2.51 -10.38
C GLY A 28 14.48 3.05 -10.74
N ALA A 29 13.70 2.25 -11.47
CA ALA A 29 12.32 2.57 -11.83
C ALA A 29 11.30 2.04 -10.80
N GLU A 30 11.74 1.30 -9.79
CA GLU A 30 10.86 0.65 -8.83
C GLU A 30 10.63 1.54 -7.61
N GLN A 31 9.38 1.53 -7.13
CA GLN A 31 8.95 2.28 -5.97
C GLN A 31 8.16 1.38 -5.03
N PHE A 32 8.58 1.32 -3.78
CA PHE A 32 7.93 0.52 -2.75
C PHE A 32 7.42 1.42 -1.64
N LEU A 33 6.15 1.29 -1.32
CA LEU A 33 5.56 1.94 -0.16
C LEU A 33 5.61 0.98 1.03
N VAL A 34 6.37 1.32 2.05
CA VAL A 34 6.38 0.59 3.32
C VAL A 34 5.40 1.25 4.26
N ASP A 35 4.36 0.53 4.62
CA ASP A 35 3.17 0.96 5.36
C ASP A 35 2.34 2.05 4.64
N ALA A 36 1.06 2.10 4.98
CA ALA A 36 0.07 3.00 4.39
C ALA A 36 -0.71 3.74 5.48
N GLY A 37 0.02 4.47 6.31
CA GLY A 37 -0.56 5.26 7.39
C GLY A 37 -1.32 6.48 6.89
N ARG A 38 -2.07 7.10 7.80
CA ARG A 38 -2.96 8.23 7.52
C ARG A 38 -2.25 9.38 6.80
N GLY A 39 -2.80 9.83 5.68
CA GLY A 39 -2.29 10.94 4.88
C GLY A 39 -1.20 10.55 3.89
N VAL A 40 -0.93 9.26 3.67
CA VAL A 40 0.17 8.78 2.82
C VAL A 40 0.10 9.29 1.39
N LEU A 41 -1.09 9.34 0.77
CA LEU A 41 -1.21 9.80 -0.63
C LEU A 41 -0.83 11.26 -0.82
N MET A 42 -1.18 12.12 0.10
CA MET A 42 -0.76 13.53 0.07
C MET A 42 0.76 13.65 0.20
N ARG A 43 1.37 12.79 0.99
CA ARG A 43 2.83 12.76 1.16
C ARG A 43 3.55 12.17 -0.05
N LEU A 44 2.96 11.15 -0.71
CA LEU A 44 3.47 10.63 -1.98
C LEU A 44 3.50 11.76 -3.04
N GLY A 45 2.41 12.51 -3.17
CA GLY A 45 2.38 13.68 -4.07
C GLY A 45 3.45 14.71 -3.73
N GLY A 46 3.67 15.00 -2.45
CA GLY A 46 4.74 15.88 -1.99
C GLY A 46 6.16 15.34 -2.27
N ALA A 47 6.32 14.04 -2.40
CA ALA A 47 7.55 13.36 -2.78
C ALA A 47 7.69 13.15 -4.31
N ALA A 48 6.87 13.81 -5.11
CA ALA A 48 6.78 13.65 -6.56
C ALA A 48 6.53 12.19 -7.02
N SER A 49 5.74 11.45 -6.24
CA SER A 49 5.32 10.08 -6.51
C SER A 49 3.79 9.96 -6.47
N SER A 50 3.26 8.81 -6.87
CA SER A 50 1.82 8.54 -6.90
C SER A 50 1.53 7.06 -6.66
N ALA A 51 0.28 6.72 -6.31
CA ALA A 51 -0.13 5.33 -6.17
C ALA A 51 0.05 4.51 -7.46
N GLY A 52 -0.11 5.15 -8.62
CA GLY A 52 0.08 4.51 -9.93
C GLY A 52 1.53 4.08 -10.20
N GLN A 53 2.52 4.71 -9.55
CA GLN A 53 3.94 4.42 -9.75
C GLN A 53 4.49 3.36 -8.80
N LEU A 54 3.69 2.92 -7.81
CA LEU A 54 4.15 1.92 -6.84
C LEU A 54 4.29 0.55 -7.49
N SER A 55 5.43 -0.08 -7.31
CA SER A 55 5.67 -1.48 -7.65
C SER A 55 4.97 -2.43 -6.68
N ALA A 56 5.01 -2.10 -5.38
CA ALA A 56 4.29 -2.82 -4.34
C ALA A 56 4.09 -1.97 -3.09
N VAL A 57 3.13 -2.40 -2.24
CA VAL A 57 2.99 -1.97 -0.85
C VAL A 57 3.50 -3.08 0.05
N LEU A 58 4.35 -2.74 1.00
CA LEU A 58 4.95 -3.66 1.96
C LEU A 58 4.45 -3.29 3.37
N LEU A 59 3.61 -4.13 3.96
CA LEU A 59 3.07 -3.89 5.30
C LEU A 59 3.96 -4.55 6.34
N THR A 60 4.46 -3.77 7.28
CA THR A 60 5.28 -4.29 8.38
C THR A 60 4.45 -5.11 9.36
N HIS A 61 3.26 -4.61 9.70
CA HIS A 61 2.28 -5.27 10.56
C HIS A 61 0.89 -4.62 10.36
N LEU A 62 -0.15 -5.18 11.00
CA LEU A 62 -1.54 -4.81 10.72
C LEU A 62 -2.16 -3.86 11.77
N HIS A 63 -1.37 -3.10 12.52
CA HIS A 63 -1.91 -2.01 13.32
C HIS A 63 -2.59 -0.97 12.43
N SER A 64 -3.67 -0.39 12.94
CA SER A 64 -4.52 0.52 12.17
C SER A 64 -3.78 1.73 11.60
N ASP A 65 -2.82 2.29 12.32
CA ASP A 65 -2.05 3.44 11.87
C ASP A 65 -1.07 3.12 10.74
N HIS A 66 -0.76 1.84 10.50
CA HIS A 66 0.06 1.38 9.38
C HIS A 66 -0.75 1.01 8.13
N ILE A 67 -2.08 0.83 8.27
CA ILE A 67 -2.96 0.38 7.17
C ILE A 67 -4.15 1.31 6.91
N THR A 68 -4.28 2.41 7.65
CA THR A 68 -5.48 3.29 7.61
C THR A 68 -5.81 3.77 6.20
N ASP A 69 -4.84 4.20 5.42
CA ASP A 69 -5.05 4.73 4.07
C ASP A 69 -4.78 3.69 2.96
N LEU A 70 -4.67 2.41 3.30
CA LEU A 70 -4.47 1.37 2.29
C LEU A 70 -5.63 1.31 1.29
N ASN A 71 -6.86 1.56 1.77
CA ASN A 71 -8.05 1.70 0.93
C ASN A 71 -7.88 2.81 -0.11
N ASP A 72 -7.33 3.94 0.29
CA ASP A 72 -7.13 5.10 -0.57
C ASP A 72 -6.00 4.86 -1.59
N VAL A 73 -4.94 4.18 -1.18
CA VAL A 73 -3.87 3.74 -2.10
C VAL A 73 -4.41 2.81 -3.19
N ILE A 74 -5.22 1.81 -2.82
CA ILE A 74 -5.86 0.87 -3.76
C ILE A 74 -6.77 1.62 -4.72
N THR A 75 -7.67 2.47 -4.18
CA THR A 75 -8.65 3.19 -4.98
C THR A 75 -7.98 4.19 -5.92
N THR A 76 -7.03 4.99 -5.41
CA THR A 76 -6.34 6.01 -6.20
C THR A 76 -5.52 5.36 -7.32
N ARG A 77 -4.81 4.24 -7.05
CA ARG A 77 -4.13 3.51 -8.11
C ARG A 77 -5.11 3.08 -9.20
N TRP A 78 -6.21 2.43 -8.82
CA TRP A 78 -7.22 1.92 -9.76
C TRP A 78 -7.78 3.02 -10.67
N ILE A 79 -8.15 4.18 -10.12
CA ILE A 79 -8.77 5.26 -10.89
C ILE A 79 -7.77 6.12 -11.67
N THR A 80 -6.47 5.98 -11.42
CA THR A 80 -5.42 6.76 -12.10
C THR A 80 -4.57 5.94 -13.05
N THR A 81 -4.75 4.62 -13.08
CA THR A 81 -4.13 3.74 -14.07
C THR A 81 -5.22 3.27 -15.03
N PHE A 82 -5.21 3.79 -16.26
CA PHE A 82 -6.26 3.55 -17.27
C PHE A 82 -6.27 2.14 -17.85
N GLU A 83 -5.46 1.24 -17.35
CA GLU A 83 -5.39 -0.18 -17.72
C GLU A 83 -5.34 -1.04 -16.45
N PRO A 84 -5.83 -2.30 -16.50
CA PRO A 84 -5.70 -3.20 -15.35
C PRO A 84 -4.24 -3.40 -14.96
N SER A 85 -3.84 -2.79 -13.85
CA SER A 85 -2.48 -2.87 -13.31
C SER A 85 -2.56 -3.31 -11.86
N PRO A 86 -2.37 -4.61 -11.57
CA PRO A 86 -2.46 -5.13 -10.21
C PRO A 86 -1.54 -4.40 -9.23
N LEU A 87 -2.07 -4.08 -8.06
CA LEU A 87 -1.25 -3.63 -6.94
C LEU A 87 -0.85 -4.84 -6.11
N THR A 88 0.43 -5.12 -6.06
CA THR A 88 0.95 -6.15 -5.16
C THR A 88 1.04 -5.59 -3.75
N ILE A 89 0.40 -6.27 -2.79
CA ILE A 89 0.47 -5.96 -1.36
C ILE A 89 1.10 -7.14 -0.66
N VAL A 90 2.24 -6.89 -0.03
CA VAL A 90 2.98 -7.88 0.77
C VAL A 90 2.80 -7.55 2.23
N GLY A 91 2.56 -8.53 3.07
CA GLY A 91 2.45 -8.33 4.50
C GLY A 91 2.38 -9.62 5.30
N PRO A 92 2.22 -9.53 6.62
CA PRO A 92 2.10 -10.70 7.49
C PRO A 92 0.78 -11.46 7.26
N ILE A 93 0.66 -12.61 7.88
CA ILE A 93 -0.59 -13.39 7.88
C ILE A 93 -1.76 -12.53 8.37
N GLY A 94 -2.87 -12.54 7.63
CA GLY A 94 -4.03 -11.68 7.86
C GLY A 94 -4.15 -10.50 6.88
N THR A 95 -3.10 -10.19 6.12
CA THR A 95 -3.12 -9.12 5.12
C THR A 95 -4.21 -9.34 4.08
N ARG A 96 -4.41 -10.58 3.60
CA ARG A 96 -5.49 -10.92 2.66
C ARG A 96 -6.85 -10.58 3.23
N THR A 97 -7.11 -10.96 4.48
CA THR A 97 -8.37 -10.66 5.16
C THR A 97 -8.62 -9.15 5.25
N VAL A 98 -7.59 -8.37 5.57
CA VAL A 98 -7.68 -6.89 5.59
C VAL A 98 -8.03 -6.35 4.22
N VAL A 99 -7.33 -6.78 3.17
CA VAL A 99 -7.57 -6.32 1.79
C VAL A 99 -8.97 -6.70 1.30
N ASP A 100 -9.41 -7.93 1.56
CA ASP A 100 -10.75 -8.39 1.18
C ASP A 100 -11.86 -7.54 1.84
N HIS A 101 -11.71 -7.19 3.12
CA HIS A 101 -12.64 -6.32 3.82
C HIS A 101 -12.59 -4.87 3.30
N ILE A 102 -11.42 -4.35 2.96
CA ILE A 102 -11.28 -3.04 2.31
C ILE A 102 -12.06 -3.05 0.98
N LEU A 103 -11.82 -4.03 0.11
CA LEU A 103 -12.51 -4.13 -1.17
C LEU A 103 -14.02 -4.33 -1.02
N ALA A 104 -14.45 -5.05 0.02
CA ALA A 104 -15.86 -5.19 0.35
C ALA A 104 -16.47 -3.87 0.78
N SER A 105 -15.80 -3.09 1.63
CA SER A 105 -16.27 -1.77 2.08
C SER A 105 -16.36 -0.75 0.94
N LEU A 106 -15.48 -0.86 -0.06
CA LEU A 106 -15.49 -0.03 -1.26
C LEU A 106 -16.51 -0.49 -2.32
N GLY A 107 -17.22 -1.60 -2.08
CA GLY A 107 -18.17 -2.19 -3.03
C GLY A 107 -19.14 -1.20 -3.68
N PRO A 108 -19.81 -0.31 -2.92
CA PRO A 108 -20.69 0.72 -3.49
C PRO A 108 -19.96 1.70 -4.41
N ASP A 109 -18.81 2.25 -3.98
CA ASP A 109 -18.01 3.19 -4.79
C ASP A 109 -17.53 2.52 -6.09
N ILE A 110 -17.03 1.29 -6.00
CA ILE A 110 -16.60 0.51 -7.17
C ILE A 110 -17.79 0.34 -8.15
N GLY A 111 -18.96 -0.01 -7.64
CA GLY A 111 -20.15 -0.17 -8.47
C GLY A 111 -20.57 1.13 -9.18
N TYR A 112 -20.52 2.25 -8.47
CA TYR A 112 -20.85 3.55 -9.04
C TYR A 112 -19.86 3.97 -10.14
N ARG A 113 -18.56 3.77 -9.91
CA ARG A 113 -17.53 4.13 -10.90
C ARG A 113 -17.63 3.28 -12.15
N ILE A 114 -17.77 1.97 -12.03
CA ILE A 114 -17.93 1.06 -13.17
C ILE A 114 -19.20 1.44 -13.98
N ALA A 115 -20.29 1.79 -13.31
CA ALA A 115 -21.52 2.19 -14.01
C ALA A 115 -21.42 3.55 -14.70
N HIS A 116 -20.51 4.44 -14.25
CA HIS A 116 -20.42 5.82 -14.72
C HIS A 116 -19.30 6.06 -15.73
N HIS A 117 -18.23 5.26 -15.69
CA HIS A 117 -17.03 5.41 -16.52
C HIS A 117 -16.94 4.28 -17.54
N GLY A 118 -17.02 4.61 -18.83
CA GLY A 118 -16.94 3.61 -19.90
C GLY A 118 -15.55 2.99 -20.10
N ASP A 119 -14.52 3.55 -19.45
CA ASP A 119 -13.12 3.12 -19.51
C ASP A 119 -12.66 2.41 -18.23
N LEU A 120 -13.54 2.29 -17.23
CA LEU A 120 -13.26 1.65 -15.95
C LEU A 120 -14.25 0.50 -15.69
N ASP A 121 -14.17 -0.55 -16.51
CA ASP A 121 -15.12 -1.68 -16.52
C ASP A 121 -14.68 -2.87 -15.64
N TYR A 122 -13.62 -2.71 -14.86
CA TYR A 122 -13.03 -3.72 -13.99
C TYR A 122 -12.91 -3.24 -12.54
N ARG A 123 -12.88 -4.19 -11.60
CA ARG A 123 -12.66 -3.89 -10.17
C ARG A 123 -11.17 -3.59 -9.90
N PRO A 124 -10.83 -2.90 -8.79
CA PRO A 124 -9.43 -2.69 -8.40
C PRO A 124 -8.66 -4.03 -8.41
N PRO A 125 -7.67 -4.21 -9.29
CA PRO A 125 -6.89 -5.43 -9.28
C PRO A 125 -5.84 -5.38 -8.18
N VAL A 126 -5.90 -6.33 -7.25
CA VAL A 126 -4.97 -6.43 -6.12
C VAL A 126 -4.46 -7.85 -6.00
N GLU A 127 -3.16 -8.00 -5.85
CA GLU A 127 -2.49 -9.26 -5.53
C GLU A 127 -1.95 -9.20 -4.11
N VAL A 128 -2.22 -10.21 -3.29
CA VAL A 128 -1.74 -10.26 -1.90
C VAL A 128 -0.76 -11.41 -1.73
N ILE A 129 0.40 -11.09 -1.17
CA ILE A 129 1.43 -12.05 -0.77
C ILE A 129 1.55 -11.97 0.75
N GLU A 130 1.21 -13.06 1.43
CA GLU A 130 1.42 -13.18 2.87
C GLU A 130 2.73 -13.89 3.13
N VAL A 131 3.57 -13.33 4.00
CA VAL A 131 4.91 -13.84 4.27
C VAL A 131 5.26 -13.65 5.74
N ILE A 132 6.00 -14.62 6.31
CA ILE A 132 6.53 -14.53 7.67
C ILE A 132 8.00 -14.11 7.63
N GLU A 133 8.80 -14.78 6.80
CA GLU A 133 10.21 -14.47 6.63
C GLU A 133 10.72 -14.94 5.27
N GLY A 134 11.81 -14.37 4.81
CA GLY A 134 12.54 -14.81 3.63
C GLY A 134 12.56 -13.78 2.50
N LYS A 135 12.98 -14.23 1.33
CA LYS A 135 13.02 -13.42 0.11
C LYS A 135 11.64 -13.40 -0.54
N ILE A 136 11.29 -12.24 -1.06
CA ILE A 136 10.02 -11.99 -1.76
C ILE A 136 10.39 -11.66 -3.21
N ASP A 137 9.92 -12.49 -4.14
CA ASP A 137 10.10 -12.22 -5.57
C ASP A 137 8.97 -11.31 -6.07
N LEU A 138 9.32 -10.10 -6.42
CA LEU A 138 8.42 -9.10 -7.01
C LEU A 138 8.71 -8.88 -8.51
N GLY A 139 9.55 -9.72 -9.11
CA GLY A 139 9.88 -9.67 -10.55
C GLY A 139 10.78 -8.51 -10.95
N GLY A 140 11.28 -7.70 -10.00
CA GLY A 140 12.06 -6.52 -10.26
C GLY A 140 13.57 -6.68 -10.03
N GLN A 141 14.30 -5.57 -10.10
CA GLN A 141 15.75 -5.53 -9.84
C GLN A 141 16.10 -5.31 -8.37
N VAL A 142 15.16 -4.73 -7.60
CA VAL A 142 15.35 -4.51 -6.16
C VAL A 142 14.99 -5.79 -5.42
N GLY A 143 15.96 -6.35 -4.72
CA GLY A 143 15.73 -7.51 -3.85
C GLY A 143 14.99 -7.10 -2.58
N VAL A 144 13.88 -7.78 -2.30
CA VAL A 144 13.08 -7.59 -1.09
C VAL A 144 13.19 -8.83 -0.22
N SER A 145 13.37 -8.64 1.07
CA SER A 145 13.32 -9.71 2.07
C SER A 145 12.76 -9.19 3.38
N CYS A 146 12.11 -10.05 4.12
CA CYS A 146 11.60 -9.75 5.46
C CYS A 146 12.09 -10.74 6.50
N ALA A 147 12.05 -10.34 7.75
CA ALA A 147 12.29 -11.17 8.91
C ALA A 147 11.35 -10.71 10.04
N PRO A 148 10.89 -11.64 10.89
CA PRO A 148 10.06 -11.28 12.02
C PRO A 148 10.82 -10.38 13.01
N THR A 149 10.09 -9.48 13.67
CA THR A 149 10.61 -8.63 14.73
C THR A 149 9.87 -8.92 16.04
N ASP A 150 10.47 -8.57 17.18
CA ASP A 150 9.80 -8.66 18.49
C ASP A 150 8.92 -7.42 18.71
N HIS A 151 7.66 -7.51 18.34
CA HIS A 151 6.66 -6.45 18.51
C HIS A 151 5.47 -6.96 19.33
N LYS A 152 5.69 -7.31 20.60
CA LYS A 152 4.63 -7.85 21.47
C LYS A 152 3.53 -6.81 21.75
N PRO A 153 2.25 -7.26 21.77
CA PRO A 153 1.74 -8.62 21.62
C PRO A 153 1.41 -9.02 20.17
N VAL A 154 1.89 -8.30 19.18
CA VAL A 154 1.62 -8.54 17.75
C VAL A 154 2.70 -9.44 17.19
N GLU A 155 2.32 -10.40 16.37
CA GLU A 155 3.24 -11.18 15.53
C GLU A 155 3.30 -10.51 14.15
N PRO A 156 4.31 -9.70 13.87
CA PRO A 156 4.46 -9.02 12.59
C PRO A 156 5.02 -9.94 11.50
#